data_47a23dd66b82447edf4167e7142970b9
#
_entry.id   47a23dd66b82447edf4167e7142970b9
#
_cell.length_a   1.000
_cell.length_b   1.000
_cell.length_c   1.000
_cell.angle_alpha   90.00
_cell.angle_beta   90.00
_cell.angle_gamma   90.00
#
_symmetry.space_group_name_H-M   'P 1'
#
loop_
_entity.id
_entity.type
_entity.pdbx_description
1 polymer ?
#
loop_
_entity_poly.entity_id
_entity_poly.type
_entity_poly.pdbx_seq_one_letter_code
_entity_poly.pdbx_strand_id
1 'polypeptide(L)'
;MLDTAKAYNSKKMIWHGWPEDKRYSSLEGTKQLASIYNESHKFAKDNGLEFGLHNHWWEYRNKVGGKFVYEILLEEMNPDVFFEVDTYWVKVAGQDPATIVGKLGKRAKLLHIKDGPARWNDQLPKDIVEPMTLVGKGTQNFPAIVKAANGNTEFMVLEMDKVKGEVVEA
;
A
#
# COMPACT_ATOMS: atom_id res chain seq x y z
N MET A 1 -14.66 -9.44 10.85
CA MET A 1 -13.17 -9.28 10.85
C MET A 1 -12.51 -9.90 12.08
N LEU A 2 -12.92 -9.60 13.33
CA LEU A 2 -12.31 -10.23 14.52
C LEU A 2 -12.46 -11.75 14.56
N ASP A 3 -13.64 -12.27 14.25
CA ASP A 3 -13.88 -13.72 14.22
C ASP A 3 -13.06 -14.41 13.14
N THR A 4 -12.88 -13.74 11.99
CA THR A 4 -12.01 -14.21 10.90
C THR A 4 -10.55 -14.24 11.36
N ALA A 5 -10.06 -13.16 11.99
CA ALA A 5 -8.71 -13.12 12.53
C ALA A 5 -8.46 -14.23 13.55
N LYS A 6 -9.43 -14.48 14.45
CA LYS A 6 -9.36 -15.57 15.42
C LYS A 6 -9.36 -16.96 14.76
N ALA A 7 -10.24 -17.18 13.77
CA ALA A 7 -10.35 -18.45 13.05
C ALA A 7 -9.04 -18.82 12.33
N TYR A 8 -8.35 -17.83 11.77
CA TYR A 8 -7.06 -18.02 11.09
C TYR A 8 -5.83 -17.79 11.98
N ASN A 9 -6.02 -17.55 13.29
CA ASN A 9 -4.95 -17.18 14.22
C ASN A 9 -4.10 -16.01 13.72
N SER A 10 -4.71 -15.10 12.97
CA SER A 10 -4.03 -13.91 12.48
C SER A 10 -3.75 -12.95 13.61
N LYS A 11 -2.58 -12.30 13.56
CA LYS A 11 -2.20 -11.22 14.50
C LYS A 11 -2.24 -9.84 13.85
N LYS A 12 -2.53 -9.77 12.56
CA LYS A 12 -2.55 -8.54 11.79
C LYS A 12 -3.89 -8.37 11.08
N MET A 13 -4.37 -7.14 11.06
CA MET A 13 -5.48 -6.67 10.25
C MET A 13 -4.97 -5.61 9.29
N ILE A 14 -5.25 -5.76 8.00
CA ILE A 14 -4.85 -4.82 6.97
C ILE A 14 -6.10 -4.28 6.30
N TRP A 15 -6.15 -2.97 6.17
CA TRP A 15 -7.18 -2.26 5.43
C TRP A 15 -6.62 -1.74 4.11
N HIS A 16 -7.25 -2.08 3.00
CA HIS A 16 -6.79 -1.71 1.66
C HIS A 16 -7.37 -0.39 1.11
N GLY A 17 -8.09 0.37 1.94
CA GLY A 17 -8.65 1.66 1.52
C GLY A 17 -9.93 1.53 0.67
N TRP A 18 -10.43 2.67 0.21
CA TRP A 18 -11.53 2.77 -0.74
C TRP A 18 -11.01 3.36 -2.05
N PRO A 19 -11.38 2.78 -3.21
CA PRO A 19 -11.02 3.36 -4.48
C PRO A 19 -11.61 4.77 -4.60
N GLU A 20 -10.79 5.73 -5.02
CA GLU A 20 -11.16 7.11 -5.33
C GLU A 20 -12.01 7.84 -4.27
N ASP A 21 -11.78 7.58 -3.01
CA ASP A 21 -12.45 8.30 -1.93
C ASP A 21 -12.14 9.80 -2.03
N LYS A 22 -13.19 10.63 -2.06
CA LYS A 22 -13.06 12.09 -2.14
C LYS A 22 -12.24 12.69 -1.00
N ARG A 23 -12.13 11.99 0.12
CA ARG A 23 -11.29 12.39 1.26
C ARG A 23 -9.81 12.48 0.93
N TYR A 24 -9.33 11.74 -0.07
CA TYR A 24 -7.96 11.86 -0.58
C TYR A 24 -7.71 13.13 -1.42
N SER A 25 -8.70 13.98 -1.63
CA SER A 25 -8.57 15.22 -2.42
C SER A 25 -8.63 16.51 -1.58
N SER A 26 -8.71 16.42 -0.26
CA SER A 26 -8.70 17.58 0.63
C SER A 26 -7.91 17.30 1.92
N LEU A 27 -7.37 18.37 2.54
CA LEU A 27 -6.63 18.26 3.80
C LEU A 27 -7.55 17.76 4.92
N GLU A 28 -8.75 18.33 5.03
CA GLU A 28 -9.72 17.93 6.03
C GLU A 28 -10.13 16.46 5.85
N GLY A 29 -10.44 16.05 4.61
CA GLY A 29 -10.77 14.66 4.30
C GLY A 29 -9.63 13.69 4.62
N THR A 30 -8.38 14.07 4.30
CA THR A 30 -7.21 13.22 4.61
C THR A 30 -7.02 13.09 6.13
N LYS A 31 -7.20 14.17 6.90
CA LYS A 31 -7.17 14.12 8.37
C LYS A 31 -8.31 13.28 8.95
N GLN A 32 -9.49 13.36 8.37
CA GLN A 32 -10.61 12.50 8.75
C GLN A 32 -10.30 11.02 8.52
N LEU A 33 -9.65 10.66 7.41
CA LEU A 33 -9.17 9.30 7.17
C LEU A 33 -8.16 8.87 8.23
N ALA A 34 -7.19 9.72 8.56
CA ALA A 34 -6.21 9.43 9.60
C ALA A 34 -6.87 9.18 10.97
N SER A 35 -7.91 9.95 11.33
CA SER A 35 -8.71 9.72 12.55
C SER A 35 -9.36 8.34 12.54
N ILE A 36 -10.02 7.96 11.44
CA ILE A 36 -10.64 6.64 11.28
C ILE A 36 -9.60 5.52 11.43
N TYR A 37 -8.42 5.70 10.85
CA TYR A 37 -7.34 4.71 10.94
C TYR A 37 -6.77 4.62 12.36
N ASN A 38 -6.68 5.72 13.09
CA ASN A 38 -6.29 5.74 14.50
C ASN A 38 -7.32 5.02 15.39
N GLU A 39 -8.60 5.21 15.15
CA GLU A 39 -9.68 4.49 15.84
C GLU A 39 -9.62 2.99 15.54
N SER A 40 -9.41 2.63 14.27
CA SER A 40 -9.26 1.24 13.83
C SER A 40 -8.02 0.58 14.46
N HIS A 41 -6.91 1.31 14.54
CA HIS A 41 -5.69 0.85 15.24
C HIS A 41 -5.97 0.61 16.73
N LYS A 42 -6.62 1.56 17.40
CA LYS A 42 -6.99 1.39 18.81
C LYS A 42 -7.86 0.15 19.01
N PHE A 43 -8.89 -0.02 18.19
CA PHE A 43 -9.78 -1.17 18.25
C PHE A 43 -9.02 -2.49 18.03
N ALA A 44 -8.13 -2.56 17.04
CA ALA A 44 -7.31 -3.74 16.78
C ALA A 44 -6.42 -4.06 17.98
N LYS A 45 -5.72 -3.06 18.53
CA LYS A 45 -4.83 -3.18 19.69
C LYS A 45 -5.57 -3.69 20.92
N ASP A 46 -6.76 -3.15 21.21
CA ASP A 46 -7.62 -3.59 22.34
C ASP A 46 -8.07 -5.06 22.19
N ASN A 47 -8.00 -5.62 20.97
CA ASN A 47 -8.32 -7.01 20.66
C ASN A 47 -7.08 -7.89 20.38
N GLY A 48 -5.89 -7.42 20.72
CA GLY A 48 -4.63 -8.17 20.58
C GLY A 48 -4.14 -8.32 19.13
N LEU A 49 -4.54 -7.39 18.25
CA LEU A 49 -4.16 -7.36 16.84
C LEU A 49 -3.36 -6.11 16.51
N GLU A 50 -2.48 -6.22 15.53
CA GLU A 50 -1.86 -5.07 14.88
C GLU A 50 -2.74 -4.58 13.72
N PHE A 51 -2.78 -3.27 13.50
CA PHE A 51 -3.51 -2.66 12.38
C PHE A 51 -2.55 -2.05 11.38
N GLY A 52 -2.77 -2.32 10.12
CA GLY A 52 -1.99 -1.79 9.02
C GLY A 52 -2.83 -1.35 7.83
N LEU A 53 -2.18 -0.61 6.94
CA LEU A 53 -2.77 -0.11 5.71
C LEU A 53 -2.05 -0.68 4.50
N HIS A 54 -2.83 -1.08 3.50
CA HIS A 54 -2.36 -1.31 2.15
C HIS A 54 -2.62 -0.05 1.33
N ASN A 55 -1.72 0.27 0.41
CA ASN A 55 -1.85 1.43 -0.46
C ASN A 55 -2.16 1.06 -1.90
N HIS A 56 -2.71 2.04 -2.60
CA HIS A 56 -2.81 2.09 -4.04
C HIS A 56 -2.05 3.30 -4.60
N TRP A 57 -2.39 3.75 -5.81
CA TRP A 57 -1.73 4.88 -6.43
C TRP A 57 -2.17 6.23 -5.85
N TRP A 58 -3.39 6.37 -5.36
CA TRP A 58 -3.96 7.66 -4.96
C TRP A 58 -3.29 8.27 -3.74
N GLU A 59 -2.83 7.51 -2.79
CA GLU A 59 -2.10 8.02 -1.62
C GLU A 59 -0.76 8.65 -2.03
N TYR A 60 -0.12 8.12 -3.06
CA TYR A 60 1.22 8.54 -3.51
C TYR A 60 1.20 9.50 -4.70
N ARG A 61 0.07 9.67 -5.37
CA ARG A 61 -0.09 10.59 -6.51
C ARG A 61 -0.82 11.86 -6.13
N ASN A 62 -1.87 11.80 -5.32
CA ASN A 62 -2.66 12.95 -4.96
C ASN A 62 -1.89 13.88 -4.02
N LYS A 63 -2.00 15.19 -4.28
CA LYS A 63 -1.41 16.23 -3.45
C LYS A 63 -2.48 17.13 -2.85
N VAL A 64 -2.31 17.45 -1.59
CA VAL A 64 -3.17 18.37 -0.84
C VAL A 64 -2.27 19.34 -0.10
N GLY A 65 -2.48 20.65 -0.31
CA GLY A 65 -1.65 21.66 0.32
C GLY A 65 -0.15 21.55 0.00
N GLY A 66 0.19 21.01 -1.18
CA GLY A 66 1.59 20.83 -1.60
C GLY A 66 2.24 19.52 -1.14
N LYS A 67 1.64 18.77 -0.19
CA LYS A 67 2.11 17.47 0.28
C LYS A 67 1.36 16.33 -0.40
N PHE A 68 2.02 15.19 -0.59
CA PHE A 68 1.31 13.97 -0.96
C PHE A 68 0.41 13.48 0.17
N VAL A 69 -0.69 12.84 -0.16
CA VAL A 69 -1.65 12.33 0.83
C VAL A 69 -0.98 11.40 1.84
N TYR A 70 -0.11 10.50 1.37
CA TYR A 70 0.60 9.59 2.28
C TYR A 70 1.47 10.32 3.32
N GLU A 71 2.02 11.49 2.98
CA GLU A 71 2.83 12.28 3.93
C GLU A 71 1.96 12.86 5.04
N ILE A 72 0.77 13.34 4.69
CA ILE A 72 -0.20 13.83 5.67
C ILE A 72 -0.68 12.68 6.56
N LEU A 73 -0.99 11.52 5.97
CA LEU A 73 -1.38 10.33 6.73
C LEU A 73 -0.28 9.90 7.71
N LEU A 74 0.99 9.94 7.29
CA LEU A 74 2.11 9.59 8.18
C LEU A 74 2.26 10.55 9.36
N GLU A 75 1.97 11.84 9.17
CA GLU A 75 2.01 12.86 10.21
C GLU A 75 0.86 12.74 11.22
N GLU A 76 -0.32 12.38 10.75
CA GLU A 76 -1.57 12.40 11.55
C GLU A 76 -1.90 11.02 12.17
N MET A 77 -1.35 9.93 11.64
CA MET A 77 -1.62 8.59 12.16
C MET A 77 -0.67 8.18 13.29
N ASN A 78 -1.21 7.33 14.18
CA ASN A 78 -0.42 6.67 15.19
C ASN A 78 0.80 5.96 14.57
N PRO A 79 2.02 6.14 15.12
CA PRO A 79 3.23 5.54 14.58
C PRO A 79 3.24 3.99 14.60
N ASP A 80 2.39 3.37 15.42
CA ASP A 80 2.25 1.91 15.47
C ASP A 80 1.43 1.35 14.29
N VAL A 81 0.72 2.18 13.53
CA VAL A 81 0.05 1.73 12.29
C VAL A 81 1.11 1.34 11.28
N PHE A 82 1.14 0.06 10.90
CA PHE A 82 2.11 -0.44 9.93
C PHE A 82 1.58 -0.34 8.48
N PHE A 83 2.45 -0.61 7.51
CA PHE A 83 2.11 -0.62 6.09
C PHE A 83 2.42 -1.97 5.45
N GLU A 84 1.49 -2.44 4.65
CA GLU A 84 1.70 -3.37 3.57
C GLU A 84 1.90 -2.55 2.30
N VAL A 85 3.16 -2.29 1.98
CA VAL A 85 3.50 -1.38 0.88
C VAL A 85 3.33 -2.09 -0.45
N ASP A 86 2.35 -1.67 -1.24
CA ASP A 86 2.27 -2.07 -2.64
C ASP A 86 3.26 -1.27 -3.48
N THR A 87 4.39 -1.88 -3.77
CA THR A 87 5.50 -1.26 -4.47
C THR A 87 5.18 -0.94 -5.93
N TYR A 88 4.25 -1.70 -6.54
CA TYR A 88 3.80 -1.47 -7.91
C TYR A 88 2.98 -0.19 -8.02
N TRP A 89 1.99 -0.02 -7.13
CA TRP A 89 1.16 1.17 -7.10
C TRP A 89 1.93 2.43 -6.71
N VAL A 90 2.92 2.32 -5.84
CA VAL A 90 3.86 3.43 -5.56
C VAL A 90 4.55 3.89 -6.84
N LYS A 91 5.03 2.94 -7.66
CA LYS A 91 5.69 3.27 -8.93
C LYS A 91 4.72 3.82 -9.98
N VAL A 92 3.52 3.26 -10.09
CA VAL A 92 2.45 3.79 -10.96
C VAL A 92 2.12 5.23 -10.59
N ALA A 93 2.13 5.59 -9.32
CA ALA A 93 1.94 6.95 -8.82
C ALA A 93 3.08 7.92 -9.16
N GLY A 94 4.20 7.42 -9.72
CA GLY A 94 5.38 8.22 -10.07
C GLY A 94 6.37 8.40 -8.94
N GLN A 95 6.25 7.63 -7.84
CA GLN A 95 7.23 7.63 -6.75
C GLN A 95 8.22 6.48 -6.91
N ASP A 96 9.39 6.59 -6.27
CA ASP A 96 10.36 5.49 -6.20
C ASP A 96 10.04 4.56 -5.02
N PRO A 97 9.69 3.27 -5.28
CA PRO A 97 9.32 2.34 -4.23
C PRO A 97 10.42 2.12 -3.19
N ALA A 98 11.69 2.08 -3.60
CA ALA A 98 12.79 1.88 -2.66
C ALA A 98 12.90 3.08 -1.69
N THR A 99 12.73 4.29 -2.19
CA THR A 99 12.71 5.51 -1.36
C THR A 99 11.55 5.47 -0.36
N ILE A 100 10.35 5.07 -0.80
CA ILE A 100 9.17 4.99 0.08
C ILE A 100 9.37 3.92 1.16
N VAL A 101 9.79 2.72 0.78
CA VAL A 101 10.06 1.62 1.74
C VAL A 101 11.10 2.04 2.77
N GLY A 102 12.20 2.67 2.33
CA GLY A 102 13.25 3.18 3.22
C GLY A 102 12.74 4.27 4.18
N LYS A 103 11.89 5.20 3.68
CA LYS A 103 11.26 6.27 4.49
C LYS A 103 10.32 5.70 5.55
N LEU A 104 9.56 4.66 5.23
CA LEU A 104 8.66 3.99 6.17
C LEU A 104 9.41 3.15 7.21
N GLY A 105 10.58 2.62 6.86
CA GLY A 105 11.45 1.87 7.76
C GLY A 105 10.70 0.73 8.47
N LYS A 106 10.71 0.71 9.80
CA LYS A 106 10.04 -0.33 10.61
C LYS A 106 8.52 -0.42 10.43
N ARG A 107 7.90 0.61 9.85
CA ARG A 107 6.46 0.58 9.55
C ARG A 107 6.14 -0.19 8.26
N ALA A 108 7.11 -0.42 7.36
CA ALA A 108 6.94 -1.23 6.14
C ALA A 108 7.05 -2.74 6.48
N LYS A 109 6.07 -3.27 7.22
CA LYS A 109 6.10 -4.66 7.70
C LYS A 109 5.81 -5.69 6.62
N LEU A 110 5.02 -5.33 5.61
CA LEU A 110 4.72 -6.19 4.48
C LEU A 110 4.95 -5.43 3.17
N LEU A 111 5.30 -6.16 2.11
CA LEU A 111 5.39 -5.63 0.76
C LEU A 111 4.51 -6.47 -0.17
N HIS A 112 3.64 -5.81 -0.95
CA HIS A 112 3.08 -6.42 -2.14
C HIS A 112 4.08 -6.31 -3.28
N ILE A 113 4.40 -7.46 -3.85
CA ILE A 113 5.38 -7.63 -4.92
C ILE A 113 4.61 -7.96 -6.20
N LYS A 114 4.52 -6.96 -7.06
CA LYS A 114 3.90 -7.03 -8.39
C LYS A 114 4.88 -6.48 -9.41
N ASP A 115 4.86 -6.96 -10.64
CA ASP A 115 5.71 -6.44 -11.70
C ASP A 115 4.94 -6.21 -13.01
N GLY A 116 5.50 -5.39 -13.88
CA GLY A 116 4.87 -5.02 -15.14
C GLY A 116 5.33 -3.65 -15.61
N PRO A 117 4.53 -2.97 -16.46
CA PRO A 117 4.84 -1.61 -16.95
C PRO A 117 5.00 -0.58 -15.82
N ALA A 118 4.21 -0.69 -14.75
CA ALA A 118 4.22 0.14 -13.55
C ALA A 118 4.31 1.64 -13.88
N ARG A 119 3.46 2.10 -14.77
CA ARG A 119 3.42 3.51 -15.24
C ARG A 119 2.01 4.05 -15.17
N TRP A 120 1.91 5.35 -14.94
CA TRP A 120 0.65 6.05 -15.07
C TRP A 120 0.23 6.12 -16.54
N ASN A 121 -1.03 5.86 -16.82
CA ASN A 121 -1.61 5.95 -18.15
C ASN A 121 -2.94 6.71 -18.09
N ASP A 122 -2.93 7.98 -18.53
CA ASP A 122 -4.11 8.84 -18.54
C ASP A 122 -5.19 8.41 -19.57
N GLN A 123 -4.86 7.50 -20.48
CA GLN A 123 -5.79 6.98 -21.49
C GLN A 123 -6.63 5.81 -20.96
N LEU A 124 -6.24 5.21 -19.83
CA LEU A 124 -7.00 4.16 -19.19
C LEU A 124 -7.92 4.74 -18.11
N PRO A 125 -9.13 4.20 -17.92
CA PRO A 125 -9.88 4.44 -16.71
C PRO A 125 -9.03 4.14 -15.48
N LYS A 126 -9.20 4.91 -14.43
CA LYS A 126 -8.32 4.86 -13.23
C LYS A 126 -8.39 3.53 -12.46
N ASP A 127 -9.44 2.76 -12.69
CA ASP A 127 -9.66 1.41 -12.16
C ASP A 127 -9.14 0.30 -13.07
N ILE A 128 -8.61 0.64 -14.25
CA ILE A 128 -8.06 -0.33 -15.19
C ILE A 128 -6.54 -0.36 -15.08
N VAL A 129 -6.04 -1.51 -14.72
CA VAL A 129 -4.61 -1.81 -14.65
C VAL A 129 -4.12 -2.34 -16.00
N GLU A 130 -2.96 -1.89 -16.47
CA GLU A 130 -2.26 -2.57 -17.57
C GLU A 130 -1.89 -4.00 -17.14
N PRO A 131 -1.93 -4.99 -18.06
CA PRO A 131 -1.54 -6.35 -17.71
C PRO A 131 -0.16 -6.39 -17.07
N MET A 132 -0.07 -7.09 -15.96
CA MET A 132 1.18 -7.33 -15.22
C MET A 132 1.98 -8.45 -15.84
N THR A 133 3.22 -8.57 -15.45
CA THR A 133 4.15 -9.62 -15.88
C THR A 133 4.65 -10.41 -14.68
N LEU A 134 5.32 -11.52 -14.93
CA LEU A 134 6.04 -12.25 -13.89
C LEU A 134 7.06 -11.32 -13.20
N VAL A 135 7.24 -11.51 -11.92
CA VAL A 135 8.24 -10.78 -11.11
C VAL A 135 9.63 -10.93 -11.72
N GLY A 136 10.31 -9.80 -11.92
CA GLY A 136 11.61 -9.72 -12.58
C GLY A 136 11.55 -9.61 -14.11
N LYS A 137 10.35 -9.57 -14.72
CA LYS A 137 10.16 -9.38 -16.16
C LYS A 137 9.57 -8.00 -16.51
N GLY A 138 9.24 -7.20 -15.51
CA GLY A 138 8.72 -5.86 -15.68
C GLY A 138 9.76 -4.77 -15.42
N THR A 139 9.33 -3.71 -14.76
CA THR A 139 10.12 -2.49 -14.59
C THR A 139 10.50 -2.19 -13.14
N GLN A 140 10.13 -3.05 -12.19
CA GLN A 140 10.45 -2.88 -10.78
C GLN A 140 11.92 -3.14 -10.49
N ASN A 141 12.51 -2.34 -9.60
CA ASN A 141 13.88 -2.56 -9.12
C ASN A 141 13.85 -3.29 -7.77
N PHE A 142 13.55 -4.60 -7.80
CA PHE A 142 13.46 -5.40 -6.57
C PHE A 142 14.73 -5.42 -5.74
N PRO A 143 15.95 -5.49 -6.31
CA PRO A 143 17.17 -5.40 -5.50
C PRO A 143 17.22 -4.13 -4.64
N ALA A 144 16.84 -2.97 -5.19
CA ALA A 144 16.81 -1.73 -4.44
C ALA A 144 15.70 -1.71 -3.38
N ILE A 145 14.51 -2.24 -3.70
CA ILE A 145 13.37 -2.35 -2.77
C ILE A 145 13.74 -3.24 -1.58
N VAL A 146 14.28 -4.43 -1.84
CA VAL A 146 14.69 -5.38 -0.79
C VAL A 146 15.80 -4.79 0.09
N LYS A 147 16.78 -4.11 -0.52
CA LYS A 147 17.84 -3.42 0.22
C LYS A 147 17.25 -2.31 1.12
N ALA A 148 16.27 -1.54 0.62
CA ALA A 148 15.62 -0.48 1.39
C ALA A 148 14.78 -1.02 2.56
N ALA A 149 14.21 -2.21 2.43
CA ALA A 149 13.47 -2.88 3.50
C ALA A 149 14.37 -3.18 4.72
N ASN A 150 15.67 -3.40 4.50
CA ASN A 150 16.71 -3.51 5.55
C ASN A 150 16.34 -4.46 6.71
N GLY A 151 15.67 -5.58 6.40
CA GLY A 151 15.24 -6.56 7.41
C GLY A 151 14.02 -6.13 8.26
N ASN A 152 13.38 -4.99 7.95
CA ASN A 152 12.18 -4.55 8.66
C ASN A 152 10.89 -5.23 8.15
N THR A 153 10.93 -5.79 6.95
CA THR A 153 9.79 -6.45 6.31
C THR A 153 9.69 -7.90 6.76
N GLU A 154 8.52 -8.28 7.27
CA GLU A 154 8.24 -9.63 7.77
C GLU A 154 7.81 -10.58 6.63
N PHE A 155 7.03 -10.07 5.66
CA PHE A 155 6.53 -10.85 4.53
C PHE A 155 6.56 -10.05 3.23
N MET A 156 6.82 -10.76 2.13
CA MET A 156 6.65 -10.30 0.76
C MET A 156 5.56 -11.12 0.12
N VAL A 157 4.46 -10.49 -0.26
CA VAL A 157 3.28 -11.12 -0.83
C VAL A 157 3.30 -10.92 -2.34
N LEU A 158 3.37 -12.02 -3.08
CA LEU A 158 3.26 -11.98 -4.54
C LEU A 158 1.80 -11.84 -4.94
N GLU A 159 1.51 -10.89 -5.81
CA GLU A 159 0.16 -10.62 -6.30
C GLU A 159 0.19 -10.18 -7.77
N MET A 160 -0.88 -10.45 -8.47
CA MET A 160 -1.17 -9.96 -9.82
C MET A 160 -2.63 -9.51 -9.89
N ASP A 161 -2.88 -8.23 -10.17
CA ASP A 161 -4.25 -7.71 -10.32
C ASP A 161 -4.84 -8.06 -11.69
N LYS A 162 -3.99 -8.16 -12.71
CA LYS A 162 -4.40 -8.47 -14.08
C LYS A 162 -3.28 -9.12 -14.86
N VAL A 163 -3.61 -10.20 -15.54
CA VAL A 163 -2.70 -10.91 -16.46
C VAL A 163 -3.18 -10.78 -17.91
N LYS A 164 -2.28 -11.00 -18.87
CA LYS A 164 -2.61 -11.15 -20.27
C LYS A 164 -2.78 -12.64 -20.54
N GLY A 165 -3.94 -13.04 -21.04
CA GLY A 165 -4.27 -14.45 -21.27
C GLY A 165 -4.88 -15.13 -20.03
N GLU A 166 -4.77 -16.44 -19.96
CA GLU A 166 -5.25 -17.26 -18.85
C GLU A 166 -4.23 -17.29 -17.71
N VAL A 167 -4.73 -17.34 -16.46
CA VAL A 167 -3.86 -17.33 -15.25
C VAL A 167 -2.88 -18.50 -15.24
N VAL A 168 -3.23 -19.63 -15.87
CA VAL A 168 -2.40 -20.84 -15.94
C VAL A 168 -1.24 -20.69 -16.95
N GLU A 169 -1.30 -19.70 -17.83
CA GLU A 169 -0.29 -19.43 -18.88
C GLU A 169 0.66 -18.29 -18.50
N ALA A 170 0.36 -17.58 -17.41
CA ALA A 170 1.17 -16.48 -16.90
C ALA A 170 2.19 -16.96 -15.87
#